data_3bb93604fd72fd7c7d0d8a769336d23c
#
_entry.id   3bb93604fd72fd7c7d0d8a769336d23c
#
_cell.length_a   1.000
_cell.length_b   1.000
_cell.length_c   1.000
_cell.angle_alpha   90.00
_cell.angle_beta   90.00
_cell.angle_gamma   90.00
#
_symmetry.space_group_name_H-M   'P 1'
#
loop_
_entity.id
_entity.type
_entity.pdbx_description
1 polymer ?
#
loop_
_entity_poly.entity_id
_entity_poly.type
_entity_poly.pdbx_seq_one_letter_code
_entity_poly.pdbx_strand_id
1 'polypeptide(L)'
;MREPITRTILERFDVPDGSYETVVMLVEMEPQVNSGLHTHPGFDAAYLLEGSLTVLEQGQPDKPIRPGESWRVPPGSVHEVKIAAQATKVLAIYVVEKGKPLATPWLPQAN
;
A
#
# COMPACT_ATOMS: atom_id res chain seq x y z
N MET A 1 18.92 14.22 0.96
CA MET A 1 17.46 14.43 1.02
C MET A 1 16.75 13.11 1.22
N ARG A 2 15.83 13.06 2.15
CA ARG A 2 15.10 11.82 2.40
C ARG A 2 14.07 11.59 1.31
N GLU A 3 13.92 10.33 0.94
CA GLU A 3 12.82 9.96 0.08
C GLU A 3 11.50 10.16 0.83
N PRO A 4 10.46 10.70 0.17
CA PRO A 4 9.16 10.89 0.83
C PRO A 4 8.51 9.58 1.24
N ILE A 5 8.76 8.51 0.50
CA ILE A 5 8.28 7.16 0.84
C ILE A 5 9.45 6.21 0.70
N THR A 6 9.76 5.49 1.78
CA THR A 6 10.83 4.48 1.79
C THR A 6 10.18 3.12 1.96
N ARG A 7 10.54 2.17 1.09
CA ARG A 7 10.01 0.81 1.11
C ARG A 7 11.13 -0.17 1.34
N THR A 8 10.98 -1.02 2.36
CA THR A 8 11.96 -2.04 2.71
C THR A 8 11.29 -3.40 2.69
N ILE A 9 11.75 -4.29 1.82
CA ILE A 9 11.24 -5.67 1.77
C ILE A 9 11.85 -6.43 2.94
N LEU A 10 11.00 -6.94 3.82
CA LEU A 10 11.42 -7.72 4.99
C LEU A 10 11.44 -9.21 4.69
N GLU A 11 10.45 -9.69 3.94
CA GLU A 11 10.31 -11.09 3.57
C GLU A 11 9.73 -11.19 2.17
N ARG A 12 10.13 -12.24 1.45
CA ARG A 12 9.56 -12.52 0.14
C ARG A 12 9.60 -14.02 -0.09
N PHE A 13 8.45 -14.63 -0.32
CA PHE A 13 8.37 -16.08 -0.48
C PHE A 13 7.18 -16.48 -1.33
N ASP A 14 7.32 -17.64 -1.99
CA ASP A 14 6.28 -18.14 -2.88
C ASP A 14 5.09 -18.69 -2.09
N VAL A 15 3.89 -18.51 -2.65
CA VAL A 15 2.70 -19.22 -2.21
C VAL A 15 2.80 -20.66 -2.77
N PRO A 16 2.29 -21.67 -2.04
CA PRO A 16 2.53 -23.07 -2.40
C PRO A 16 2.22 -23.49 -3.83
N ASP A 17 1.27 -22.85 -4.54
CA ASP A 17 0.98 -23.21 -5.92
C ASP A 17 2.01 -22.63 -6.92
N GLY A 18 2.89 -21.76 -6.49
CA GLY A 18 3.96 -21.21 -7.33
C GLY A 18 3.59 -20.05 -8.23
N SER A 19 2.30 -19.70 -8.37
CA SER A 19 1.85 -18.60 -9.25
C SER A 19 1.90 -17.24 -8.56
N TYR A 20 1.81 -17.24 -7.26
CA TYR A 20 1.78 -16.03 -6.43
C TYR A 20 2.93 -16.00 -5.46
N GLU A 21 3.26 -14.82 -5.00
CA GLU A 21 4.24 -14.63 -3.93
C GLU A 21 3.68 -13.73 -2.86
N THR A 22 4.22 -13.86 -1.66
CA THR A 22 3.95 -12.96 -0.54
C THR A 22 5.14 -12.03 -0.37
N VAL A 23 4.88 -10.73 -0.26
CA VAL A 23 5.90 -9.74 0.01
C VAL A 23 5.51 -9.00 1.28
N VAL A 24 6.37 -9.05 2.30
CA VAL A 24 6.18 -8.32 3.56
C VAL A 24 7.08 -7.11 3.50
N MET A 25 6.48 -5.93 3.65
CA MET A 25 7.18 -4.68 3.39
C MET A 25 6.95 -3.67 4.52
N LEU A 26 8.02 -3.02 4.96
CA LEU A 26 7.92 -1.86 5.83
C LEU A 26 7.87 -0.62 4.94
N VAL A 27 6.81 0.18 5.10
CA VAL A 27 6.64 1.41 4.34
C VAL A 27 6.70 2.59 5.32
N GLU A 28 7.64 3.48 5.09
CA GLU A 28 7.83 4.67 5.92
C GLU A 28 7.54 5.90 5.09
N MET A 29 6.65 6.76 5.56
CA MET A 29 6.16 7.91 4.81
C MET A 29 6.32 9.18 5.62
N GLU A 30 6.83 10.22 4.97
CA GLU A 30 7.01 11.54 5.59
C GLU A 30 5.67 12.24 5.75
N PRO A 31 5.59 13.27 6.64
CA PRO A 31 4.36 14.05 6.78
C PRO A 31 3.91 14.65 5.46
N GLN A 32 2.61 14.77 5.27
CA GLN A 32 1.96 15.42 4.12
C GLN A 32 2.14 14.69 2.78
N VAL A 33 2.67 13.46 2.82
CA VAL A 33 2.88 12.68 1.61
C VAL A 33 1.56 12.03 1.16
N ASN A 34 1.42 11.89 -0.15
CA ASN A 34 0.34 11.15 -0.78
C ASN A 34 0.98 10.10 -1.67
N SER A 35 0.58 8.84 -1.53
CA SER A 35 1.18 7.76 -2.31
C SER A 35 0.85 7.85 -3.81
N GLY A 36 -0.20 8.59 -4.17
CA GLY A 36 -0.71 8.60 -5.53
C GLY A 36 -1.58 7.39 -5.82
N LEU A 37 -2.54 7.57 -6.70
CA LEU A 37 -3.46 6.49 -7.08
C LEU A 37 -2.69 5.37 -7.78
N HIS A 38 -2.97 4.13 -7.39
CA HIS A 38 -2.29 2.95 -7.93
C HIS A 38 -3.13 1.69 -7.72
N THR A 39 -2.68 0.60 -8.35
CA THR A 39 -3.28 -0.72 -8.19
C THR A 39 -2.19 -1.74 -7.89
N HIS A 40 -2.59 -2.89 -7.34
CA HIS A 40 -1.69 -4.03 -7.11
C HIS A 40 -2.22 -5.26 -7.84
N PRO A 41 -1.32 -6.17 -8.29
CA PRO A 41 -1.74 -7.39 -8.99
C PRO A 41 -2.12 -8.52 -8.02
N GLY A 42 -2.75 -8.21 -6.92
CA GLY A 42 -3.16 -9.13 -5.88
C GLY A 42 -3.68 -8.37 -4.68
N PHE A 43 -3.76 -9.05 -3.55
CA PHE A 43 -4.24 -8.44 -2.32
C PHE A 43 -3.15 -7.62 -1.65
N ASP A 44 -3.58 -6.54 -1.01
CA ASP A 44 -2.77 -5.69 -0.15
C ASP A 44 -3.46 -5.66 1.21
N ALA A 45 -2.78 -6.15 2.23
CA ALA A 45 -3.23 -6.03 3.61
C ALA A 45 -2.17 -5.25 4.38
N ALA A 46 -2.60 -4.37 5.26
CA ALA A 46 -1.66 -3.48 5.94
C ALA A 46 -2.07 -3.26 7.39
N TYR A 47 -1.07 -2.96 8.21
CA TYR A 47 -1.23 -2.68 9.63
C TYR A 47 -0.48 -1.40 9.94
N LEU A 48 -1.16 -0.45 10.58
CA LEU A 48 -0.53 0.83 10.91
C LEU A 48 0.25 0.70 12.21
N LEU A 49 1.57 0.91 12.12
CA LEU A 49 2.47 0.83 13.27
C LEU A 49 2.57 2.14 14.02
N GLU A 50 2.75 3.24 13.30
CA GLU A 50 2.93 4.58 13.87
C GLU A 50 2.33 5.63 12.94
N GLY A 51 1.88 6.73 13.50
CA GLY A 51 1.36 7.86 12.74
C GLY A 51 -0.13 7.77 12.50
N SER A 52 -0.57 8.27 11.36
CA SER A 52 -1.97 8.21 10.96
C SER A 52 -2.07 8.37 9.46
N LEU A 53 -3.09 7.77 8.86
CA LEU A 53 -3.30 7.93 7.43
C LEU A 53 -4.77 7.79 7.10
N THR A 54 -5.13 8.19 5.89
CA THR A 54 -6.47 7.97 5.34
C THR A 54 -6.33 7.16 4.05
N VAL A 55 -7.08 6.09 3.94
CA VAL A 55 -7.16 5.28 2.73
C VAL A 55 -8.26 5.85 1.85
N LEU A 56 -7.91 6.20 0.61
CA LEU A 56 -8.84 6.71 -0.39
C LEU A 56 -8.94 5.65 -1.49
N GLU A 57 -10.06 4.95 -1.52
CA GLU A 57 -10.30 3.87 -2.48
C GLU A 57 -11.50 4.21 -3.33
N GLN A 58 -11.38 4.11 -4.67
CA GLN A 58 -12.48 4.42 -5.57
C GLN A 58 -13.69 3.55 -5.26
N GLY A 59 -14.84 4.18 -5.15
CA GLY A 59 -16.10 3.48 -4.87
C GLY A 59 -16.37 3.22 -3.40
N GLN A 60 -15.44 3.64 -2.51
CA GLN A 60 -15.59 3.44 -1.07
C GLN A 60 -15.48 4.77 -0.33
N PRO A 61 -16.10 4.90 0.85
CA PRO A 61 -15.87 6.07 1.69
C PRO A 61 -14.41 6.16 2.12
N ASP A 62 -13.91 7.38 2.35
CA ASP A 62 -12.59 7.59 2.91
C ASP A 62 -12.48 6.89 4.26
N LYS A 63 -11.34 6.24 4.50
CA LYS A 63 -11.15 5.43 5.69
C LYS A 63 -9.94 5.91 6.49
N PRO A 64 -10.14 6.65 7.57
CA PRO A 64 -9.03 7.02 8.45
C PRO A 64 -8.57 5.80 9.24
N ILE A 65 -7.24 5.66 9.37
CA ILE A 65 -6.61 4.53 10.06
C ILE A 65 -5.77 5.07 11.20
N ARG A 66 -5.84 4.42 12.36
CA ARG A 66 -5.05 4.74 13.56
C ARG A 66 -4.06 3.61 13.86
N PRO A 67 -3.01 3.88 14.64
CA PRO A 67 -2.08 2.81 15.04
C PRO A 67 -2.82 1.63 15.67
N GLY A 68 -2.43 0.42 15.27
CA GLY A 68 -3.07 -0.80 15.73
C GLY A 68 -4.23 -1.25 14.86
N GLU A 69 -4.63 -0.46 13.87
CA GLU A 69 -5.70 -0.83 12.94
C GLU A 69 -5.13 -1.35 11.64
N SER A 70 -5.90 -2.21 10.98
CA SER A 70 -5.52 -2.79 9.70
C SER A 70 -6.58 -2.50 8.64
N TRP A 71 -6.16 -2.63 7.38
CA TRP A 71 -7.08 -2.51 6.25
C TRP A 71 -6.62 -3.43 5.14
N ARG A 72 -7.51 -3.67 4.19
CA ARG A 72 -7.24 -4.56 3.05
C ARG A 72 -7.77 -3.92 1.79
N VAL A 73 -7.01 -4.07 0.70
CA VAL A 73 -7.38 -3.58 -0.62
C VAL A 73 -7.42 -4.76 -1.58
N PRO A 74 -8.57 -5.01 -2.25
CA PRO A 74 -8.67 -6.14 -3.19
C PRO A 74 -7.84 -5.91 -4.46
N PRO A 75 -7.55 -6.99 -5.19
CA PRO A 75 -6.79 -6.88 -6.43
C PRO A 75 -7.42 -5.90 -7.41
N GLY A 76 -6.59 -5.07 -8.04
CA GLY A 76 -7.04 -4.15 -9.07
C GLY A 76 -7.78 -2.91 -8.58
N SER A 77 -8.04 -2.80 -7.28
CA SER A 77 -8.72 -1.63 -6.74
C SER A 77 -7.82 -0.39 -6.85
N VAL A 78 -8.37 0.70 -7.34
CA VAL A 78 -7.64 1.96 -7.48
C VAL A 78 -7.72 2.70 -6.15
N HIS A 79 -6.56 2.96 -5.55
CA HIS A 79 -6.51 3.54 -4.21
C HIS A 79 -5.23 4.32 -3.98
N GLU A 80 -5.22 5.11 -2.90
CA GLU A 80 -4.03 5.81 -2.42
C GLU A 80 -4.12 5.97 -0.91
N VAL A 81 -2.99 6.27 -0.29
CA VAL A 81 -2.95 6.66 1.11
C VAL A 81 -2.45 8.09 1.24
N LYS A 82 -3.04 8.81 2.16
CA LYS A 82 -2.74 10.21 2.44
C LYS A 82 -2.23 10.34 3.85
N ILE A 83 -1.04 10.89 4.00
CA ILE A 83 -0.40 11.09 5.30
C ILE A 83 -0.65 12.51 5.77
N ALA A 84 -1.07 12.66 7.02
CA ALA A 84 -1.33 13.97 7.60
C ALA A 84 -0.07 14.56 8.24
N ALA A 85 -0.15 15.00 9.48
CA ALA A 85 0.90 15.81 10.11
C ALA A 85 2.09 15.02 10.63
N GLN A 86 1.98 13.69 10.76
CA GLN A 86 3.01 12.87 11.39
C GLN A 86 3.63 11.89 10.41
N ALA A 87 4.94 11.67 10.55
CA ALA A 87 5.61 10.57 9.86
C ALA A 87 4.90 9.26 10.24
N THR A 88 4.73 8.37 9.27
CA THR A 88 3.87 7.20 9.40
C THR A 88 4.60 5.94 8.96
N LYS A 89 4.44 4.86 9.73
CA LYS A 89 5.02 3.55 9.41
C LYS A 89 3.91 2.51 9.27
N VAL A 90 3.97 1.77 8.18
CA VAL A 90 2.99 0.74 7.84
C VAL A 90 3.72 -0.57 7.59
N LEU A 91 3.18 -1.66 8.13
CA LEU A 91 3.58 -2.99 7.72
C LEU A 91 2.59 -3.44 6.65
N ALA A 92 3.07 -3.60 5.42
CA ALA A 92 2.24 -3.99 4.28
C ALA A 92 2.55 -5.42 3.88
N ILE A 93 1.50 -6.19 3.58
CA ILE A 93 1.62 -7.58 3.15
C ILE A 93 0.89 -7.70 1.83
N TYR A 94 1.64 -8.07 0.77
CA TYR A 94 1.10 -8.22 -0.57
C TYR A 94 1.10 -9.69 -0.93
N VAL A 95 -0.02 -10.19 -1.45
CA VAL A 95 -0.10 -11.52 -2.06
C VAL A 95 -0.43 -11.28 -3.52
N VAL A 96 0.57 -11.38 -4.37
CA VAL A 96 0.52 -10.86 -5.74
C VAL A 96 1.08 -11.87 -6.74
N GLU A 97 0.67 -11.73 -8.00
CA GLU A 97 1.19 -12.57 -9.07
C GLU A 97 2.67 -12.32 -9.28
N LYS A 98 3.44 -13.41 -9.41
CA LYS A 98 4.88 -13.32 -9.66
C LYS A 98 5.13 -12.74 -11.05
N GLY A 99 6.20 -11.96 -11.16
CA GLY A 99 6.63 -11.38 -12.43
C GLY A 99 5.92 -10.11 -12.84
N LYS A 100 4.96 -9.64 -12.06
CA LYS A 100 4.27 -8.38 -12.32
C LYS A 100 4.78 -7.27 -11.39
N PRO A 101 4.71 -6.00 -11.82
CA PRO A 101 5.05 -4.89 -10.91
C PRO A 101 4.18 -4.95 -9.65
N LEU A 102 4.80 -4.72 -8.51
CA LEU A 102 4.09 -4.75 -7.22
C LEU A 102 2.98 -3.71 -7.16
N ALA A 103 3.22 -2.53 -7.74
CA ALA A 103 2.24 -1.46 -7.84
C ALA A 103 2.32 -0.82 -9.22
N THR A 104 1.17 -0.46 -9.77
CA THR A 104 1.10 0.22 -11.06
C THR A 104 0.37 1.54 -10.86
N PRO A 105 1.01 2.68 -11.20
CA PRO A 105 0.34 3.97 -11.12
C PRO A 105 -0.93 3.97 -11.99
N TRP A 106 -1.99 4.54 -11.46
CA TRP A 106 -3.23 4.69 -12.20
C TRP A 106 -3.36 6.14 -12.64
N LEU A 107 -3.47 6.34 -13.95
CA LEU A 107 -3.58 7.68 -14.52
C LEU A 107 -4.96 7.86 -15.10
N PRO A 108 -5.59 9.03 -14.88
CA PRO A 108 -6.87 9.31 -15.53
C PRO A 108 -6.70 9.25 -17.04
N GLN A 109 -7.67 8.67 -17.73
CA GLN A 109 -7.63 8.62 -19.18
C GLN A 109 -7.98 10.00 -19.75
N ALA A 110 -7.25 10.39 -20.80
CA ALA A 110 -7.57 11.60 -21.53
C ALA A 110 -8.85 11.38 -22.34
N ASN A 111 -9.70 12.38 -22.37
CA ASN A 111 -10.92 12.35 -23.17
C ASN A 111 -10.69 12.94 -24.53
#